data_5bdaa16d554fb43eb1700c357fbaa4f1
#
_entry.id   5bdaa16d554fb43eb1700c357fbaa4f1
#
_cell.length_a   1.000
_cell.length_b   1.000
_cell.length_c   1.000
_cell.angle_alpha   90.00
_cell.angle_beta   90.00
_cell.angle_gamma   90.00
#
_symmetry.space_group_name_H-M   'P 1'
#
loop_
_entity.id
_entity.type
_entity.pdbx_description
1 polymer ?
#
loop_
_entity_poly.entity_id
_entity_poly.type
_entity_poly.pdbx_seq_one_letter_code
_entity_poly.pdbx_strand_id
1 'polypeptide(L)'
;MIQVQLNLPELDNEGNSNRRYLNQLEVEASKKFGGLTSFKGQGKWLNNNKLYDEQVNIYQFAIKKLQKKIFVTLAKKYGILTGQLAIYVIVDGQVKIINL
;
A
#
# COMPACT_ATOMS: atom_id res chain seq x y z
N MET A 1 -20.45 1.83 1.70
CA MET A 1 -19.00 1.64 1.94
C MET A 1 -18.41 0.78 0.85
N ILE A 2 -17.18 1.04 0.50
CA ILE A 2 -16.41 0.22 -0.43
C ILE A 2 -15.14 -0.24 0.23
N GLN A 3 -14.61 -1.37 -0.23
CA GLN A 3 -13.32 -1.87 0.24
C GLN A 3 -12.22 -1.37 -0.67
N VAL A 4 -11.13 -0.91 -0.06
CA VAL A 4 -9.90 -0.55 -0.77
C VAL A 4 -8.71 -1.27 -0.16
N GLN A 5 -7.67 -1.47 -0.95
CA GLN A 5 -6.48 -2.17 -0.51
C GLN A 5 -5.23 -1.46 -1.04
N LEU A 6 -4.19 -1.42 -0.22
CA LEU A 6 -2.88 -0.89 -0.57
C LEU A 6 -1.82 -1.87 -0.10
N ASN A 7 -0.90 -2.24 -1.00
CA ASN A 7 0.23 -3.10 -0.68
C ASN A 7 1.50 -2.26 -0.68
N LEU A 8 2.27 -2.32 0.41
CA LEU A 8 3.55 -1.63 0.53
C LEU A 8 4.60 -2.57 1.09
N PRO A 9 5.84 -2.53 0.57
CA PRO A 9 6.89 -3.43 1.05
C PRO A 9 7.39 -3.05 2.45
N GLU A 10 7.85 -4.04 3.19
CA GLU A 10 8.47 -3.84 4.50
C GLU A 10 9.83 -3.13 4.39
N LEU A 11 10.58 -3.44 3.34
CA LEU A 11 11.88 -2.83 3.06
C LEU A 11 11.83 -2.04 1.76
N ASP A 12 12.64 -0.96 1.69
CA ASP A 12 12.82 -0.24 0.43
C ASP A 12 13.78 -0.99 -0.50
N ASN A 13 14.07 -0.41 -1.68
CA ASN A 13 14.93 -1.04 -2.67
C ASN A 13 16.39 -1.17 -2.23
N GLU A 14 16.79 -0.47 -1.18
CA GLU A 14 18.13 -0.50 -0.62
C GLU A 14 18.23 -1.39 0.63
N GLY A 15 17.13 -2.05 1.00
CA GLY A 15 17.05 -2.92 2.16
C GLY A 15 16.79 -2.21 3.47
N ASN A 16 16.50 -0.91 3.45
CA ASN A 16 16.15 -0.15 4.65
C ASN A 16 14.71 -0.37 5.04
N SER A 17 14.44 -0.37 6.35
CA SER A 17 13.08 -0.57 6.86
C SER A 17 12.17 0.60 6.53
N ASN A 18 10.98 0.29 6.04
CA ASN A 18 9.90 1.26 5.86
C ASN A 18 9.02 1.39 7.10
N ARG A 19 9.36 0.70 8.20
CA ARG A 19 8.46 0.58 9.37
C ARG A 19 8.03 1.94 9.93
N ARG A 20 8.90 2.92 9.91
CA ARG A 20 8.58 4.29 10.35
C ARG A 20 7.39 4.87 9.57
N TYR A 21 7.42 4.75 8.24
CA TYR A 21 6.35 5.27 7.38
C TYR A 21 5.10 4.42 7.43
N LEU A 22 5.27 3.09 7.55
CA LEU A 22 4.12 2.19 7.68
C LEU A 22 3.36 2.45 8.98
N ASN A 23 4.07 2.68 10.09
CA ASN A 23 3.44 3.06 11.36
C ASN A 23 2.66 4.39 11.23
N GLN A 24 3.24 5.35 10.53
CA GLN A 24 2.61 6.65 10.27
C GLN A 24 1.34 6.48 9.42
N LEU A 25 1.40 5.65 8.38
CA LEU A 25 0.26 5.32 7.55
C LEU A 25 -0.88 4.72 8.38
N GLU A 26 -0.56 3.76 9.26
CA GLU A 26 -1.55 3.07 10.08
C GLU A 26 -2.32 4.05 10.97
N VAL A 27 -1.62 5.02 11.56
CA VAL A 27 -2.26 6.06 12.38
C VAL A 27 -3.09 7.00 11.51
N GLU A 28 -2.53 7.51 10.43
CA GLU A 28 -3.22 8.47 9.56
C GLU A 28 -4.47 7.88 8.92
N ALA A 29 -4.36 6.66 8.39
CA ALA A 29 -5.49 5.97 7.77
C ALA A 29 -6.59 5.66 8.78
N SER A 30 -6.21 5.23 9.98
CA SER A 30 -7.17 4.96 11.05
C SER A 30 -7.95 6.22 11.44
N LYS A 31 -7.27 7.36 11.50
CA LYS A 31 -7.94 8.64 11.78
C LYS A 31 -8.90 9.04 10.65
N LYS A 32 -8.50 8.84 9.40
CA LYS A 32 -9.31 9.25 8.24
C LYS A 32 -10.48 8.34 7.96
N PHE A 33 -10.30 7.03 8.13
CA PHE A 33 -11.27 6.03 7.70
C PHE A 33 -11.90 5.22 8.84
N GLY A 34 -11.45 5.44 10.06
CA GLY A 34 -12.01 4.78 11.25
C GLY A 34 -11.35 3.47 11.62
N GLY A 35 -10.34 3.04 10.89
CA GLY A 35 -9.59 1.83 11.18
C GLY A 35 -9.08 1.15 9.91
N LEU A 36 -8.33 0.08 10.11
CA LEU A 36 -7.80 -0.73 9.02
C LEU A 36 -7.56 -2.16 9.48
N THR A 37 -7.46 -3.06 8.53
CA THR A 37 -6.95 -4.41 8.75
C THR A 37 -5.64 -4.55 7.99
N SER A 38 -4.63 -5.09 8.66
CA SER A 38 -3.35 -5.33 8.01
C SER A 38 -2.89 -6.76 8.22
N PHE A 39 -2.20 -7.29 7.24
CA PHE A 39 -1.53 -8.58 7.32
C PHE A 39 -0.32 -8.57 6.40
N LYS A 40 0.58 -9.51 6.64
CA LYS A 40 1.81 -9.63 5.85
C LYS A 40 1.60 -10.68 4.77
N GLY A 41 2.10 -10.36 3.58
CA GLY A 41 2.12 -11.28 2.46
C GLY A 41 3.49 -11.34 1.85
N GLN A 42 3.65 -12.21 0.86
CA GLN A 42 4.89 -12.35 0.12
C GLN A 42 4.61 -12.02 -1.34
N GLY A 43 5.24 -10.95 -1.82
CA GLY A 43 5.18 -10.57 -3.23
C GLY A 43 6.30 -11.26 -3.99
N LYS A 44 5.99 -11.79 -5.16
CA LYS A 44 6.98 -12.46 -6.02
C LYS A 44 6.83 -11.96 -7.43
N TRP A 45 7.95 -11.70 -8.09
CA TRP A 45 7.95 -11.35 -9.51
C TRP A 45 9.19 -11.89 -10.18
N LEU A 46 9.08 -12.09 -11.48
CA LEU A 46 10.16 -12.62 -12.30
C LEU A 46 10.75 -11.49 -13.15
N ASN A 47 12.07 -11.37 -13.13
CA ASN A 47 12.78 -10.40 -13.97
C ASN A 47 14.09 -11.06 -14.43
N ASN A 48 14.31 -11.11 -15.75
CA ASN A 48 15.49 -11.73 -16.36
C ASN A 48 15.73 -13.15 -15.85
N ASN A 49 14.68 -13.97 -15.80
CA ASN A 49 14.68 -15.35 -15.30
C ASN A 49 15.10 -15.50 -13.83
N LYS A 50 15.19 -14.40 -13.10
CA LYS A 50 15.43 -14.44 -11.66
C LYS A 50 14.14 -14.11 -10.91
N LEU A 51 13.78 -14.99 -9.97
CA LEU A 51 12.62 -14.77 -9.11
C LEU A 51 13.03 -13.88 -7.95
N TYR A 52 12.36 -12.73 -7.86
CA TYR A 52 12.49 -11.83 -6.71
C TYR A 52 11.32 -12.06 -5.79
N ASP A 53 11.56 -11.95 -4.49
CA ASP A 53 10.48 -12.01 -3.55
C ASP A 53 10.72 -10.96 -2.45
N GLU A 54 9.62 -10.43 -1.91
CA GLU A 54 9.69 -9.43 -0.86
C GLU A 54 8.51 -9.59 0.08
N GLN A 55 8.71 -9.21 1.33
CA GLN A 55 7.65 -9.13 2.30
C GLN A 55 6.86 -7.84 2.10
N VAL A 56 5.56 -7.95 1.94
CA VAL A 56 4.67 -6.80 1.77
C VAL A 56 3.69 -6.71 2.92
N ASN A 57 3.30 -5.49 3.25
CA ASN A 57 2.20 -5.22 4.16
C ASN A 57 0.97 -4.92 3.32
N ILE A 58 -0.08 -5.67 3.58
CA ILE A 58 -1.36 -5.54 2.87
C ILE A 58 -2.32 -4.84 3.83
N TYR A 59 -2.78 -3.65 3.40
CA TYR A 59 -3.71 -2.84 4.18
C TYR A 59 -5.07 -2.82 3.51
N GLN A 60 -6.10 -3.14 4.26
CA GLN A 60 -7.48 -3.12 3.79
C GLN A 60 -8.28 -2.12 4.63
N PHE A 61 -9.05 -1.28 3.94
CA PHE A 61 -9.88 -0.27 4.57
C PHE A 61 -11.29 -0.34 4.02
N ALA A 62 -12.27 -0.05 4.87
CA ALA A 62 -13.63 0.25 4.44
C ALA A 62 -13.78 1.76 4.43
N ILE A 63 -14.09 2.34 3.27
CA ILE A 63 -14.19 3.79 3.11
C ILE A 63 -15.54 4.16 2.50
N LYS A 64 -15.94 5.42 2.67
CA LYS A 64 -17.09 5.95 1.95
C LYS A 64 -16.73 6.16 0.49
N LYS A 65 -17.69 5.99 -0.40
CA LYS A 65 -17.46 6.16 -1.84
C LYS A 65 -16.87 7.53 -2.19
N LEU A 66 -17.29 8.58 -1.48
CA LEU A 66 -16.77 9.93 -1.69
C LEU A 66 -15.31 10.12 -1.21
N GLN A 67 -14.76 9.14 -0.48
CA GLN A 67 -13.38 9.19 0.02
C GLN A 67 -12.36 8.55 -0.91
N LYS A 68 -12.76 8.14 -2.12
CA LYS A 68 -11.83 7.49 -3.06
C LYS A 68 -10.61 8.35 -3.36
N LYS A 69 -10.79 9.64 -3.60
CA LYS A 69 -9.67 10.55 -3.87
C LYS A 69 -8.75 10.70 -2.65
N ILE A 70 -9.32 10.74 -1.47
CA ILE A 70 -8.56 10.81 -0.22
C ILE A 70 -7.69 9.56 -0.08
N PHE A 71 -8.26 8.39 -0.35
CA PHE A 71 -7.51 7.14 -0.31
C PHE A 71 -6.35 7.13 -1.32
N VAL A 72 -6.62 7.51 -2.57
CA VAL A 72 -5.59 7.53 -3.62
C VAL A 72 -4.47 8.51 -3.27
N THR A 73 -4.80 9.68 -2.74
CA THR A 73 -3.81 10.68 -2.29
C THR A 73 -2.94 10.12 -1.17
N LEU A 74 -3.55 9.47 -0.20
CA LEU A 74 -2.83 8.81 0.90
C LEU A 74 -1.92 7.70 0.37
N ALA A 75 -2.42 6.86 -0.53
CA ALA A 75 -1.66 5.77 -1.13
C ALA A 75 -0.43 6.29 -1.88
N LYS A 76 -0.59 7.35 -2.67
CA LYS A 76 0.53 7.98 -3.38
C LYS A 76 1.57 8.56 -2.42
N LYS A 77 1.13 9.23 -1.38
CA LYS A 77 2.02 9.81 -0.36
C LYS A 77 2.92 8.73 0.23
N TYR A 78 2.34 7.63 0.68
CA TYR A 78 3.12 6.56 1.30
C TYR A 78 3.87 5.70 0.30
N GLY A 79 3.40 5.62 -0.94
CA GLY A 79 4.20 5.06 -2.02
C GLY A 79 5.50 5.81 -2.22
N ILE A 80 5.43 7.13 -2.27
CA ILE A 80 6.61 8.00 -2.41
C ILE A 80 7.52 7.89 -1.19
N LEU A 81 6.97 7.98 0.01
CA LEU A 81 7.76 7.89 1.26
C LEU A 81 8.48 6.56 1.42
N THR A 82 7.91 5.48 0.90
CA THR A 82 8.52 4.14 0.95
C THR A 82 9.37 3.82 -0.27
N GLY A 83 9.63 4.81 -1.12
CA GLY A 83 10.56 4.69 -2.26
C GLY A 83 10.03 3.88 -3.43
N GLN A 84 8.71 3.81 -3.61
CA GLN A 84 8.11 3.05 -4.70
C GLN A 84 8.08 3.85 -6.00
N LEU A 85 8.30 3.18 -7.14
CA LEU A 85 8.11 3.78 -8.46
C LEU A 85 6.65 3.67 -8.91
N ALA A 86 5.95 2.68 -8.41
CA ALA A 86 4.53 2.45 -8.65
C ALA A 86 3.95 1.73 -7.46
N ILE A 87 2.65 1.88 -7.26
CA ILE A 87 1.94 1.20 -6.17
C ILE A 87 0.80 0.36 -6.73
N TYR A 88 0.53 -0.75 -6.05
CA TYR A 88 -0.58 -1.64 -6.33
C TYR A 88 -1.71 -1.32 -5.37
N VAL A 89 -2.88 -0.97 -5.92
CA VAL A 89 -4.07 -0.70 -5.12
C VAL A 89 -5.26 -1.45 -5.70
N ILE A 90 -6.23 -1.76 -4.84
CA ILE A 90 -7.54 -2.26 -5.24
C ILE A 90 -8.55 -1.23 -4.75
N VAL A 91 -9.41 -0.78 -5.64
CA VAL A 91 -10.47 0.16 -5.33
C VAL A 91 -11.79 -0.42 -5.81
N ASP A 92 -12.65 -0.77 -4.87
CA ASP A 92 -14.00 -1.31 -5.16
C ASP A 92 -13.91 -2.53 -6.12
N GLY A 93 -13.00 -3.45 -5.84
CA GLY A 93 -12.78 -4.66 -6.61
C GLY A 93 -11.93 -4.50 -7.88
N GLN A 94 -11.51 -3.28 -8.22
CA GLN A 94 -10.70 -3.04 -9.41
C GLN A 94 -9.24 -2.84 -9.03
N VAL A 95 -8.37 -3.63 -9.65
CA VAL A 95 -6.92 -3.51 -9.48
C VAL A 95 -6.41 -2.34 -10.32
N LYS A 96 -5.56 -1.51 -9.71
CA LYS A 96 -4.90 -0.40 -10.38
C LYS A 96 -3.43 -0.37 -10.00
N ILE A 97 -2.58 -0.14 -10.99
CA ILE A 97 -1.16 0.18 -10.77
C ILE A 97 -1.03 1.69 -11.00
N ILE A 98 -0.60 2.39 -9.97
CA ILE A 98 -0.48 3.85 -10.01
C ILE A 98 1.01 4.19 -10.07
N ASN A 99 1.44 4.83 -11.15
CA ASN A 99 2.81 5.32 -11.29
C ASN A 99 2.99 6.58 -10.43
N LEU A 100 4.14 6.68 -9.79
CA LEU A 100 4.45 7.76 -8.86
C LEU A 100 5.44 8.76 -9.43
#